data_25beb8fa274e815af349f1af04e0d2b6
#
_entry.id   25beb8fa274e815af349f1af04e0d2b6
#
_cell.length_a   1.000
_cell.length_b   1.000
_cell.length_c   1.000
_cell.angle_alpha   90.00
_cell.angle_beta   90.00
_cell.angle_gamma   90.00
#
_symmetry.space_group_name_H-M   'P 1'
#
loop_
_entity.id
_entity.type
_entity.pdbx_description
1 polymer ?
#
loop_
_entity_poly.entity_id
_entity_poly.type
_entity_poly.pdbx_seq_one_letter_code
_entity_poly.pdbx_strand_id
1 'polypeptide(L)'
;MQNFNNKIWFDGKLIPYDEANIHVLSHCIHYGTGVFEGIKCYNTPKGPAVFKLKEHMERLHQSASNYNMKIPYSVEDLCQGTIDLISANNLTDSYIRPIAYYGYDTLGVHPKDCPVQVTIGTLNWGAYVGKDAIKKGAHITISPWKKYQSKSFPASTKSSGTYLNSLLAVQDAKSRGFDEALLLNLDNTVAEGSGQNFFIIKDGIFHTNDKNANILMGITRETVLSLIKDLGMQYKIQDISLDDLYSADEAFFTGSASEVTPIRKIDDHEFGDGTAGELTLKIQSLYYDIVRGKKPEYDSWLSYVK
;
A
#
# COMPACT_ATOMS: atom_id res chain seq x y z
N MET A 1 -6.06 -6.45 20.62
CA MET A 1 -7.32 -5.70 20.76
C MET A 1 -7.03 -4.24 20.50
N GLN A 2 -7.84 -3.56 19.67
CA GLN A 2 -7.74 -2.11 19.51
C GLN A 2 -8.09 -1.44 20.84
N ASN A 3 -7.36 -0.39 21.16
CA ASN A 3 -7.59 0.35 22.39
C ASN A 3 -8.77 1.30 22.15
N PHE A 4 -9.95 1.00 22.71
CA PHE A 4 -11.19 1.78 22.52
C PHE A 4 -11.12 3.23 23.05
N ASN A 5 -10.03 3.63 23.67
CA ASN A 5 -9.77 5.00 24.08
C ASN A 5 -9.08 5.86 23.00
N ASN A 6 -8.80 5.30 21.81
CA ASN A 6 -8.20 6.04 20.70
C ASN A 6 -9.17 7.03 20.09
N LYS A 7 -8.64 8.09 19.52
CA LYS A 7 -9.38 9.07 18.70
C LYS A 7 -9.28 8.71 17.22
N ILE A 8 -10.24 9.21 16.46
CA ILE A 8 -10.26 9.24 14.99
C ILE A 8 -10.28 10.71 14.56
N TRP A 9 -9.52 11.07 13.54
CA TRP A 9 -9.73 12.33 12.85
C TRP A 9 -10.88 12.15 11.86
N PHE A 10 -11.96 12.91 12.04
CA PHE A 10 -13.19 12.81 11.26
C PHE A 10 -13.64 14.22 10.84
N ASP A 11 -13.65 14.51 9.56
CA ASP A 11 -14.07 15.78 8.98
C ASP A 11 -13.54 17.02 9.76
N GLY A 12 -12.21 17.07 9.92
CA GLY A 12 -11.52 18.21 10.56
C GLY A 12 -11.46 18.18 12.09
N LYS A 13 -11.97 17.12 12.74
CA LYS A 13 -12.04 17.04 14.21
C LYS A 13 -11.50 15.70 14.73
N LEU A 14 -10.88 15.73 15.91
CA LEU A 14 -10.57 14.53 16.67
C LEU A 14 -11.78 14.14 17.52
N ILE A 15 -12.41 13.01 17.21
CA ILE A 15 -13.56 12.46 17.92
C ILE A 15 -13.20 11.13 18.59
N PRO A 16 -13.94 10.68 19.63
CA PRO A 16 -13.79 9.36 20.20
C PRO A 16 -13.98 8.25 19.15
N TYR A 17 -13.26 7.14 19.30
CA TYR A 17 -13.27 6.03 18.36
C TYR A 17 -14.66 5.45 18.08
N ASP A 18 -15.48 5.31 19.13
CA ASP A 18 -16.85 4.75 19.09
C ASP A 18 -17.90 5.72 18.51
N GLU A 19 -17.57 7.01 18.41
CA GLU A 19 -18.41 8.01 17.75
C GLU A 19 -18.17 8.10 16.23
N ALA A 20 -17.10 7.50 15.72
CA ALA A 20 -16.74 7.53 14.29
C ALA A 20 -17.64 6.58 13.48
N ASN A 21 -18.92 6.92 13.36
CA ASN A 21 -19.94 6.14 12.67
C ASN A 21 -20.37 6.82 11.37
N ILE A 22 -20.77 6.02 10.37
CA ILE A 22 -21.32 6.50 9.12
C ILE A 22 -22.75 5.97 8.95
N HIS A 23 -23.57 6.72 8.23
CA HIS A 23 -24.94 6.30 7.97
C HIS A 23 -24.97 5.08 7.04
N VAL A 24 -25.82 4.08 7.31
CA VAL A 24 -25.93 2.84 6.53
C VAL A 24 -26.28 3.09 5.05
N LEU A 25 -26.95 4.19 4.73
CA LEU A 25 -27.26 4.60 3.36
C LEU A 25 -26.18 5.48 2.72
N SER A 26 -25.00 5.59 3.33
CA SER A 26 -23.88 6.30 2.67
C SER A 26 -23.56 5.66 1.33
N HIS A 27 -23.38 6.48 0.31
CA HIS A 27 -23.18 6.05 -1.08
C HIS A 27 -22.01 5.07 -1.22
N CYS A 28 -20.92 5.27 -0.46
CA CYS A 28 -19.74 4.40 -0.48
C CYS A 28 -20.03 2.96 -0.04
N ILE A 29 -21.02 2.74 0.84
CA ILE A 29 -21.38 1.37 1.30
C ILE A 29 -22.03 0.58 0.18
N HIS A 30 -22.87 1.24 -0.64
CA HIS A 30 -23.63 0.59 -1.71
C HIS A 30 -22.85 0.43 -3.01
N TYR A 31 -21.95 1.38 -3.30
CA TYR A 31 -21.27 1.47 -4.61
C TYR A 31 -19.75 1.43 -4.53
N GLY A 32 -19.16 1.27 -3.34
CA GLY A 32 -17.70 1.25 -3.16
C GLY A 32 -17.00 2.56 -3.50
N THR A 33 -17.73 3.69 -3.46
CA THR A 33 -17.25 5.02 -3.85
C THR A 33 -16.44 5.67 -2.74
N GLY A 34 -15.28 5.12 -2.49
CA GLY A 34 -14.27 5.61 -1.57
C GLY A 34 -12.88 5.46 -2.17
N VAL A 35 -11.96 6.31 -1.75
CA VAL A 35 -10.52 6.22 -2.04
C VAL A 35 -9.77 6.30 -0.73
N PHE A 36 -8.68 5.55 -0.60
CA PHE A 36 -7.99 5.44 0.67
C PHE A 36 -6.48 5.36 0.53
N GLU A 37 -5.80 5.59 1.63
CA GLU A 37 -4.36 5.39 1.73
C GLU A 37 -4.00 4.38 2.82
N GLY A 38 -2.76 3.93 2.75
CA GLY A 38 -2.14 3.11 3.79
C GLY A 38 -0.75 3.62 4.03
N ILE A 39 -0.50 4.13 5.23
CA ILE A 39 0.73 4.84 5.60
C ILE A 39 1.26 4.22 6.88
N LYS A 40 2.56 4.28 7.11
CA LYS A 40 3.16 3.84 8.36
C LYS A 40 3.83 4.98 9.12
N CYS A 41 3.61 5.00 10.43
CA CYS A 41 4.41 5.72 11.39
C CYS A 41 5.42 4.76 11.99
N TYR A 42 6.64 5.21 12.18
CA TYR A 42 7.74 4.44 12.74
C TYR A 42 8.35 5.13 13.94
N ASN A 43 8.69 4.37 14.96
CA ASN A 43 9.48 4.85 16.06
C ASN A 43 10.93 5.10 15.61
N THR A 44 11.43 6.31 15.80
CA THR A 44 12.79 6.72 15.41
C THR A 44 13.54 7.30 16.61
N PRO A 45 14.87 7.49 16.55
CA PRO A 45 15.61 8.15 17.61
C PRO A 45 15.18 9.60 17.89
N LYS A 46 14.52 10.26 16.93
CA LYS A 46 14.01 11.64 17.05
C LYS A 46 12.53 11.69 17.47
N GLY A 47 11.89 10.55 17.76
CA GLY A 47 10.47 10.40 18.04
C GLY A 47 9.71 9.75 16.88
N PRO A 48 8.38 9.59 16.99
CA PRO A 48 7.57 8.99 15.95
C PRO A 48 7.64 9.81 14.66
N ALA A 49 7.71 9.13 13.51
CA ALA A 49 7.77 9.79 12.21
C ALA A 49 6.94 9.03 11.17
N VAL A 50 6.16 9.75 10.38
CA VAL A 50 5.35 9.20 9.30
C VAL A 50 6.15 9.21 8.00
N PHE A 51 6.31 8.05 7.39
CA PHE A 51 7.09 7.91 6.16
C PHE A 51 6.28 8.37 4.94
N LYS A 52 6.85 9.31 4.15
CA LYS A 52 6.27 9.80 2.90
C LYS A 52 4.83 10.33 3.05
N LEU A 53 4.53 11.00 4.16
CA LEU A 53 3.17 11.46 4.49
C LEU A 53 2.56 12.34 3.39
N LYS A 54 3.32 13.32 2.92
CA LYS A 54 2.84 14.28 1.90
C LYS A 54 2.49 13.56 0.60
N GLU A 55 3.37 12.70 0.11
CA GLU A 55 3.17 11.95 -1.14
C GLU A 55 1.93 11.04 -1.05
N HIS A 56 1.64 10.47 0.11
CA HIS A 56 0.42 9.72 0.34
C HIS A 56 -0.83 10.59 0.29
N MET A 57 -0.82 11.78 0.89
CA MET A 57 -1.97 12.68 0.86
C MET A 57 -2.18 13.29 -0.55
N GLU A 58 -1.12 13.58 -1.28
CA GLU A 58 -1.19 13.97 -2.69
C GLU A 58 -1.84 12.85 -3.54
N ARG A 59 -1.46 11.58 -3.32
CA ARG A 59 -2.06 10.45 -4.03
C ARG A 59 -3.51 10.20 -3.62
N LEU A 60 -3.90 10.48 -2.37
CA LEU A 60 -5.31 10.44 -1.95
C LEU A 60 -6.15 11.43 -2.77
N HIS A 61 -5.67 12.67 -2.92
CA HIS A 61 -6.31 13.69 -3.77
C HIS A 61 -6.35 13.27 -5.23
N GLN A 62 -5.25 12.73 -5.76
CA GLN A 62 -5.20 12.23 -7.13
C GLN A 62 -6.21 11.08 -7.34
N SER A 63 -6.33 10.16 -6.39
CA SER A 63 -7.30 9.07 -6.44
C SER A 63 -8.73 9.61 -6.42
N ALA A 64 -9.02 10.59 -5.56
CA ALA A 64 -10.33 11.22 -5.44
C ALA A 64 -10.73 11.95 -6.73
N SER A 65 -9.79 12.65 -7.38
CA SER A 65 -10.03 13.39 -8.61
C SER A 65 -10.54 12.51 -9.77
N ASN A 66 -10.09 11.25 -9.84
CA ASN A 66 -10.54 10.29 -10.85
C ASN A 66 -12.03 9.93 -10.73
N TYR A 67 -12.66 10.18 -9.59
CA TYR A 67 -14.09 10.00 -9.33
C TYR A 67 -14.82 11.32 -9.15
N ASN A 68 -14.24 12.45 -9.57
CA ASN A 68 -14.78 13.80 -9.36
C ASN A 68 -15.07 14.12 -7.89
N MET A 69 -14.41 13.42 -6.98
CA MET A 69 -14.53 13.61 -5.54
C MET A 69 -13.64 14.77 -5.09
N LYS A 70 -14.25 15.87 -4.66
CA LYS A 70 -13.52 17.04 -4.17
C LYS A 70 -13.34 16.93 -2.66
N ILE A 71 -12.16 16.54 -2.23
CA ILE A 71 -11.80 16.52 -0.81
C ILE A 71 -11.81 17.95 -0.27
N PRO A 72 -12.56 18.24 0.83
CA PRO A 72 -12.72 19.63 1.33
C PRO A 72 -11.54 20.12 2.19
N TYR A 73 -10.44 19.34 2.27
CA TYR A 73 -9.23 19.62 3.04
C TYR A 73 -8.03 19.66 2.12
N SER A 74 -7.07 20.55 2.35
CA SER A 74 -5.81 20.57 1.63
C SER A 74 -4.92 19.37 2.01
N VAL A 75 -3.86 19.11 1.21
CA VAL A 75 -2.83 18.12 1.54
C VAL A 75 -2.20 18.44 2.89
N GLU A 76 -1.93 19.71 3.16
CA GLU A 76 -1.35 20.22 4.40
C GLU A 76 -2.28 19.97 5.60
N ASP A 77 -3.60 20.22 5.46
CA ASP A 77 -4.59 19.95 6.50
C ASP A 77 -4.63 18.46 6.87
N LEU A 78 -4.60 17.57 5.85
CA LEU A 78 -4.60 16.13 6.07
C LEU A 78 -3.30 15.64 6.69
N CYS A 79 -2.17 16.21 6.31
CA CYS A 79 -0.88 15.93 6.95
C CYS A 79 -0.90 16.34 8.42
N GLN A 80 -1.36 17.56 8.73
CA GLN A 80 -1.44 18.04 10.11
C GLN A 80 -2.42 17.22 10.93
N GLY A 81 -3.63 16.93 10.39
CA GLY A 81 -4.61 16.06 11.05
C GLY A 81 -4.08 14.67 11.37
N THR A 82 -3.20 14.13 10.50
CA THR A 82 -2.52 12.85 10.75
C THR A 82 -1.53 12.95 11.91
N ILE A 83 -0.70 13.99 11.94
CA ILE A 83 0.26 14.24 13.03
C ILE A 83 -0.47 14.43 14.36
N ASP A 84 -1.51 15.26 14.38
CA ASP A 84 -2.34 15.52 15.57
C ASP A 84 -2.99 14.25 16.11
N LEU A 85 -3.49 13.38 15.20
CA LEU A 85 -4.09 12.09 15.56
C LEU A 85 -3.08 11.15 16.21
N ILE A 86 -1.87 11.03 15.65
CA ILE A 86 -0.80 10.18 16.20
C ILE A 86 -0.40 10.67 17.59
N SER A 87 -0.20 12.00 17.74
CA SER A 87 0.11 12.65 19.01
C SER A 87 -0.99 12.41 20.04
N ALA A 88 -2.26 12.67 19.69
CA ALA A 88 -3.41 12.51 20.57
C ALA A 88 -3.64 11.05 21.04
N ASN A 89 -3.20 10.07 20.26
CA ASN A 89 -3.27 8.65 20.56
C ASN A 89 -1.97 8.10 21.20
N ASN A 90 -0.95 8.92 21.40
CA ASN A 90 0.36 8.54 21.95
C ASN A 90 1.00 7.35 21.23
N LEU A 91 0.95 7.34 19.88
CA LEU A 91 1.47 6.23 19.08
C LEU A 91 2.91 6.46 18.65
N THR A 92 3.71 5.39 18.70
CA THR A 92 5.11 5.40 18.22
C THR A 92 5.28 4.60 16.92
N ASP A 93 4.67 3.43 16.85
CA ASP A 93 4.57 2.61 15.63
C ASP A 93 3.10 2.38 15.34
N SER A 94 2.64 2.73 14.13
CA SER A 94 1.23 2.54 13.78
C SER A 94 1.03 2.48 12.27
N TYR A 95 -0.05 1.86 11.87
CA TYR A 95 -0.57 1.94 10.51
C TYR A 95 -1.69 2.99 10.48
N ILE A 96 -1.66 3.86 9.48
CA ILE A 96 -2.57 4.99 9.34
C ILE A 96 -3.43 4.73 8.10
N ARG A 97 -4.74 4.89 8.25
CA ARG A 97 -5.74 4.64 7.21
C ARG A 97 -6.58 5.90 6.94
N PRO A 98 -6.10 6.80 6.08
CA PRO A 98 -6.96 7.85 5.54
C PRO A 98 -7.94 7.26 4.52
N ILE A 99 -9.17 7.76 4.52
CA ILE A 99 -10.18 7.44 3.52
C ILE A 99 -11.01 8.70 3.23
N ALA A 100 -11.25 8.98 1.95
CA ALA A 100 -12.25 9.94 1.48
C ALA A 100 -13.34 9.17 0.74
N TYR A 101 -14.62 9.52 0.98
CA TYR A 101 -15.75 8.79 0.44
C TYR A 101 -16.96 9.67 0.26
N TYR A 102 -17.85 9.27 -0.66
CA TYR A 102 -19.19 9.88 -0.74
C TYR A 102 -20.07 9.37 0.38
N GLY A 103 -20.53 10.30 1.24
CA GLY A 103 -21.39 10.07 2.38
C GLY A 103 -22.85 9.83 2.00
N TYR A 104 -23.75 10.17 2.91
CA TYR A 104 -25.19 9.97 2.76
C TYR A 104 -25.88 11.22 2.23
N ASP A 105 -26.67 11.06 1.17
CA ASP A 105 -27.74 11.93 0.67
C ASP A 105 -28.62 11.14 -0.30
N THR A 106 -28.12 10.84 -1.52
CA THR A 106 -28.86 10.13 -2.56
C THR A 106 -28.34 8.70 -2.76
N LEU A 107 -29.22 7.77 -3.14
CA LEU A 107 -28.87 6.37 -3.43
C LEU A 107 -28.81 6.04 -4.94
N GLY A 108 -28.87 7.04 -5.82
CA GLY A 108 -28.61 6.82 -7.24
C GLY A 108 -27.13 6.54 -7.49
N VAL A 109 -26.77 5.85 -8.58
CA VAL A 109 -25.36 5.59 -8.96
C VAL A 109 -24.55 6.89 -9.08
N HIS A 110 -25.19 8.00 -9.48
CA HIS A 110 -24.56 9.31 -9.51
C HIS A 110 -24.64 9.95 -8.11
N PRO A 111 -23.53 10.25 -7.44
CA PRO A 111 -23.50 10.77 -6.07
C PRO A 111 -23.78 12.28 -6.00
N LYS A 112 -24.75 12.78 -6.75
CA LYS A 112 -25.03 14.19 -7.07
C LYS A 112 -24.84 15.17 -5.91
N ASP A 113 -25.54 14.91 -4.80
CA ASP A 113 -25.58 15.80 -3.63
C ASP A 113 -24.89 15.17 -2.40
N CYS A 114 -24.29 13.98 -2.57
CA CYS A 114 -23.60 13.30 -1.47
C CYS A 114 -22.38 14.10 -1.02
N PRO A 115 -22.25 14.41 0.28
CA PRO A 115 -21.08 15.09 0.80
C PRO A 115 -19.84 14.20 0.66
N VAL A 116 -18.68 14.83 0.40
CA VAL A 116 -17.39 14.14 0.52
C VAL A 116 -16.95 14.24 1.98
N GLN A 117 -16.84 13.09 2.63
CA GLN A 117 -16.35 12.97 4.00
C GLN A 117 -14.95 12.38 4.01
N VAL A 118 -14.16 12.75 5.01
CA VAL A 118 -12.77 12.25 5.18
C VAL A 118 -12.56 11.80 6.61
N THR A 119 -11.97 10.61 6.74
CA THR A 119 -11.55 10.10 8.05
C THR A 119 -10.12 9.62 8.00
N ILE A 120 -9.42 9.75 9.12
CA ILE A 120 -8.08 9.19 9.32
C ILE A 120 -8.13 8.35 10.60
N GLY A 121 -7.92 7.04 10.44
CA GLY A 121 -7.84 6.09 11.55
C GLY A 121 -6.41 5.60 11.76
N THR A 122 -6.09 5.15 12.97
CA THR A 122 -4.83 4.50 13.31
C THR A 122 -5.07 3.08 13.81
N LEU A 123 -4.20 2.17 13.38
CA LEU A 123 -4.27 0.76 13.72
C LEU A 123 -2.91 0.29 14.24
N ASN A 124 -2.90 -0.50 15.29
CA ASN A 124 -1.71 -1.25 15.67
C ASN A 124 -1.65 -2.51 14.78
N TRP A 125 -1.01 -2.40 13.64
CA TRP A 125 -0.93 -3.46 12.64
C TRP A 125 0.49 -3.99 12.54
N GLY A 126 0.67 -5.27 12.85
CA GLY A 126 1.94 -5.97 12.71
C GLY A 126 2.33 -6.22 11.24
N ALA A 127 3.24 -7.16 11.02
CA ALA A 127 3.68 -7.56 9.69
C ALA A 127 2.50 -8.08 8.84
N TYR A 128 2.21 -7.43 7.73
CA TYR A 128 1.06 -7.74 6.85
C TYR A 128 1.10 -9.17 6.30
N VAL A 129 2.25 -9.60 5.77
CA VAL A 129 2.44 -10.96 5.21
C VAL A 129 2.87 -11.98 6.28
N GLY A 130 3.05 -11.53 7.54
CA GLY A 130 3.55 -12.35 8.64
C GLY A 130 5.02 -12.13 8.95
N LYS A 131 5.40 -12.32 10.21
CA LYS A 131 6.79 -12.08 10.68
C LYS A 131 7.81 -13.01 10.02
N ASP A 132 7.41 -14.25 9.73
CA ASP A 132 8.30 -15.24 9.09
C ASP A 132 8.55 -14.90 7.63
N ALA A 133 7.53 -14.47 6.89
CA ALA A 133 7.64 -14.07 5.49
C ALA A 133 8.63 -12.90 5.28
N ILE A 134 8.68 -11.94 6.21
CA ILE A 134 9.62 -10.82 6.16
C ILE A 134 11.09 -11.31 6.23
N LYS A 135 11.36 -12.37 6.98
CA LYS A 135 12.72 -12.87 7.22
C LYS A 135 13.14 -13.99 6.27
N LYS A 136 12.21 -14.92 6.03
CA LYS A 136 12.47 -16.16 5.26
C LYS A 136 12.04 -16.07 3.81
N GLY A 137 11.26 -15.05 3.46
CA GLY A 137 10.59 -14.92 2.17
C GLY A 137 9.20 -15.56 2.17
N ALA A 138 8.25 -14.92 1.49
CA ALA A 138 6.88 -15.40 1.33
C ALA A 138 6.81 -16.59 0.36
N HIS A 139 5.89 -17.53 0.61
CA HIS A 139 5.44 -18.54 -0.35
C HIS A 139 4.12 -18.07 -0.95
N ILE A 140 4.11 -17.67 -2.20
CA ILE A 140 2.95 -17.08 -2.86
C ILE A 140 2.42 -17.98 -3.98
N THR A 141 1.27 -17.64 -4.53
CA THR A 141 0.67 -18.36 -5.67
C THR A 141 0.18 -17.39 -6.74
N ILE A 142 0.18 -17.84 -7.99
CA ILE A 142 -0.51 -17.13 -9.06
C ILE A 142 -2.02 -17.28 -8.83
N SER A 143 -2.72 -16.13 -8.76
CA SER A 143 -4.16 -16.08 -8.58
C SER A 143 -4.91 -16.60 -9.83
N PRO A 144 -6.01 -17.35 -9.68
CA PRO A 144 -6.92 -17.64 -10.79
C PRO A 144 -7.70 -16.39 -11.24
N TRP A 145 -7.80 -15.38 -10.35
CA TRP A 145 -8.42 -14.10 -10.66
C TRP A 145 -7.43 -13.17 -11.36
N LYS A 146 -7.83 -12.63 -12.51
CA LYS A 146 -7.01 -11.68 -13.26
C LYS A 146 -7.16 -10.27 -12.72
N LYS A 147 -6.12 -9.45 -12.89
CA LYS A 147 -6.18 -8.02 -12.61
C LYS A 147 -7.21 -7.34 -13.51
N TYR A 148 -8.03 -6.45 -12.94
CA TYR A 148 -8.94 -5.64 -13.72
C TYR A 148 -8.17 -4.69 -14.65
N GLN A 149 -8.78 -4.41 -15.81
CA GLN A 149 -8.16 -3.56 -16.82
C GLN A 149 -8.33 -2.07 -16.48
N SER A 150 -7.33 -1.26 -16.75
CA SER A 150 -7.38 0.21 -16.56
C SER A 150 -8.48 0.90 -17.38
N LYS A 151 -8.95 0.25 -18.46
CA LYS A 151 -10.13 0.71 -19.22
C LYS A 151 -11.46 0.48 -18.52
N SER A 152 -11.50 -0.42 -17.51
CA SER A 152 -12.69 -0.67 -16.70
C SER A 152 -12.68 0.17 -15.42
N PHE A 153 -11.52 0.24 -14.77
CA PHE A 153 -11.28 1.03 -13.56
C PHE A 153 -9.86 1.62 -13.62
N PRO A 154 -9.66 2.91 -13.32
CA PRO A 154 -8.33 3.51 -13.38
C PRO A 154 -7.40 2.87 -12.34
N ALA A 155 -6.43 2.07 -12.79
CA ALA A 155 -5.51 1.34 -11.92
C ALA A 155 -4.61 2.27 -11.07
N SER A 156 -4.42 3.51 -11.51
CA SER A 156 -3.74 4.56 -10.74
C SER A 156 -4.51 5.05 -9.51
N THR A 157 -5.76 4.61 -9.34
CA THR A 157 -6.64 5.02 -8.24
C THR A 157 -6.67 3.96 -7.15
N LYS A 158 -6.35 4.37 -5.92
CA LYS A 158 -6.47 3.48 -4.75
C LYS A 158 -7.91 3.53 -4.24
N SER A 159 -8.81 2.79 -4.94
CA SER A 159 -10.26 2.82 -4.74
C SER A 159 -10.77 1.65 -3.90
N SER A 160 -11.68 1.89 -2.99
CA SER A 160 -12.32 0.85 -2.16
C SER A 160 -13.02 -0.21 -3.01
N GLY A 161 -13.75 0.19 -4.05
CA GLY A 161 -14.51 -0.74 -4.90
C GLY A 161 -13.64 -1.73 -5.68
N THR A 162 -12.44 -1.33 -6.10
CA THR A 162 -11.54 -2.22 -6.86
C THR A 162 -10.83 -3.26 -5.98
N TYR A 163 -10.79 -3.05 -4.66
CA TYR A 163 -10.18 -4.00 -3.72
C TYR A 163 -10.96 -5.31 -3.56
N LEU A 164 -12.17 -5.43 -4.11
CA LEU A 164 -12.86 -6.72 -4.23
C LEU A 164 -12.06 -7.71 -5.09
N ASN A 165 -11.38 -7.25 -6.14
CA ASN A 165 -10.46 -8.08 -6.93
C ASN A 165 -9.29 -8.61 -6.07
N SER A 166 -8.69 -7.75 -5.26
CA SER A 166 -7.63 -8.13 -4.31
C SER A 166 -8.13 -9.09 -3.24
N LEU A 167 -9.35 -8.88 -2.72
CA LEU A 167 -9.98 -9.77 -1.74
C LEU A 167 -10.15 -11.19 -2.29
N LEU A 168 -10.69 -11.32 -3.51
CA LEU A 168 -10.88 -12.62 -4.15
C LEU A 168 -9.54 -13.36 -4.34
N ALA A 169 -8.50 -12.64 -4.78
CA ALA A 169 -7.18 -13.22 -4.98
C ALA A 169 -6.54 -13.71 -3.67
N VAL A 170 -6.56 -12.88 -2.61
CA VAL A 170 -5.95 -13.24 -1.33
C VAL A 170 -6.74 -14.34 -0.60
N GLN A 171 -8.07 -14.35 -0.71
CA GLN A 171 -8.89 -15.42 -0.12
C GLN A 171 -8.60 -16.77 -0.76
N ASP A 172 -8.47 -16.84 -2.10
CA ASP A 172 -8.07 -18.06 -2.80
C ASP A 172 -6.69 -18.52 -2.34
N ALA A 173 -5.67 -17.64 -2.35
CA ALA A 173 -4.32 -17.97 -1.90
C ALA A 173 -4.30 -18.52 -0.46
N LYS A 174 -4.96 -17.82 0.47
CA LYS A 174 -5.05 -18.23 1.88
C LYS A 174 -5.76 -19.58 2.05
N SER A 175 -6.83 -19.84 1.31
CA SER A 175 -7.57 -21.11 1.38
C SER A 175 -6.71 -22.30 0.95
N ARG A 176 -5.71 -22.08 0.10
CA ARG A 176 -4.73 -23.07 -0.38
C ARG A 176 -3.43 -23.11 0.44
N GLY A 177 -3.32 -22.28 1.52
CA GLY A 177 -2.17 -22.28 2.42
C GLY A 177 -1.00 -21.38 1.99
N PHE A 178 -1.18 -20.51 1.00
CA PHE A 178 -0.17 -19.56 0.58
C PHE A 178 -0.19 -18.26 1.39
N ASP A 179 0.94 -17.56 1.42
CA ASP A 179 1.09 -16.30 2.16
C ASP A 179 0.42 -15.12 1.44
N GLU A 180 0.41 -15.12 0.11
CA GLU A 180 -0.12 -14.01 -0.70
C GLU A 180 -0.39 -14.48 -2.14
N ALA A 181 -1.10 -13.65 -2.92
CA ALA A 181 -1.42 -13.88 -4.32
C ALA A 181 -0.65 -12.93 -5.26
N LEU A 182 -0.21 -13.44 -6.39
CA LEU A 182 0.26 -12.66 -7.53
C LEU A 182 -0.83 -12.63 -8.59
N LEU A 183 -1.27 -11.45 -9.00
CA LEU A 183 -2.26 -11.25 -10.06
C LEU A 183 -1.55 -11.10 -11.41
N LEU A 184 -2.12 -11.74 -12.42
CA LEU A 184 -1.73 -11.55 -13.82
C LEU A 184 -2.76 -10.69 -14.56
N ASN A 185 -2.30 -9.99 -15.57
CA ASN A 185 -3.14 -9.34 -16.57
C ASN A 185 -3.89 -10.38 -17.45
N LEU A 186 -4.81 -9.93 -18.29
CA LEU A 186 -5.55 -10.82 -19.21
C LEU A 186 -4.66 -11.50 -20.23
N ASP A 187 -3.55 -10.87 -20.62
CA ASP A 187 -2.52 -11.40 -21.53
C ASP A 187 -1.48 -12.30 -20.85
N ASN A 188 -1.69 -12.62 -19.57
CA ASN A 188 -0.80 -13.39 -18.70
C ASN A 188 0.53 -12.72 -18.35
N THR A 189 0.74 -11.46 -18.63
CA THR A 189 1.85 -10.71 -18.03
C THR A 189 1.60 -10.51 -16.52
N VAL A 190 2.66 -10.40 -15.73
CA VAL A 190 2.55 -10.12 -14.30
C VAL A 190 1.97 -8.72 -14.09
N ALA A 191 0.99 -8.59 -13.19
CA ALA A 191 0.50 -7.29 -12.74
C ALA A 191 1.16 -6.90 -11.40
N GLU A 192 0.54 -7.26 -10.30
CA GLU A 192 0.99 -6.93 -8.93
C GLU A 192 0.43 -7.94 -7.92
N GLY A 193 0.87 -7.88 -6.67
CA GLY A 193 0.23 -8.63 -5.58
C GLY A 193 -1.17 -8.09 -5.25
N SER A 194 -1.86 -8.68 -4.27
CA SER A 194 -3.21 -8.24 -3.87
C SER A 194 -3.25 -6.79 -3.35
N GLY A 195 -2.15 -6.29 -2.81
CA GLY A 195 -2.02 -4.90 -2.31
C GLY A 195 -0.58 -4.40 -2.35
N GLN A 196 0.28 -4.97 -3.20
CA GLN A 196 1.72 -4.71 -3.29
C GLN A 196 2.17 -4.68 -4.74
N ASN A 197 3.18 -3.84 -5.06
CA ASN A 197 3.88 -3.95 -6.34
C ASN A 197 4.89 -5.10 -6.31
N PHE A 198 5.25 -5.57 -7.48
CA PHE A 198 6.08 -6.74 -7.68
C PHE A 198 7.41 -6.38 -8.38
N PHE A 199 8.49 -7.01 -7.92
CA PHE A 199 9.82 -6.93 -8.51
C PHE A 199 10.40 -8.32 -8.68
N ILE A 200 11.20 -8.47 -9.73
CA ILE A 200 12.14 -9.59 -9.90
C ILE A 200 13.56 -9.05 -10.03
N ILE A 201 14.54 -9.89 -9.72
CA ILE A 201 15.95 -9.63 -9.98
C ILE A 201 16.45 -10.75 -10.85
N LYS A 202 17.12 -10.40 -11.97
CA LYS A 202 17.72 -11.34 -12.90
C LYS A 202 19.08 -10.81 -13.33
N ASP A 203 20.11 -11.64 -13.22
CA ASP A 203 21.49 -11.25 -13.54
C ASP A 203 21.93 -9.95 -12.83
N GLY A 204 21.49 -9.76 -11.58
CA GLY A 204 21.76 -8.56 -10.79
C GLY A 204 21.00 -7.29 -11.21
N ILE A 205 20.10 -7.37 -12.19
CA ILE A 205 19.25 -6.25 -12.66
C ILE A 205 17.87 -6.37 -12.05
N PHE A 206 17.37 -5.27 -11.45
CA PHE A 206 16.02 -5.18 -10.91
C PHE A 206 15.00 -4.89 -12.02
N HIS A 207 13.89 -5.61 -12.05
CA HIS A 207 12.81 -5.38 -13.00
C HIS A 207 11.50 -5.16 -12.24
N THR A 208 10.71 -4.20 -12.68
CA THR A 208 9.35 -3.97 -12.19
C THR A 208 8.47 -3.45 -13.32
N ASN A 209 7.15 -3.61 -13.15
CA ASN A 209 6.20 -3.26 -14.19
C ASN A 209 6.09 -1.76 -14.46
N ASP A 210 5.75 -1.41 -15.69
CA ASP A 210 5.31 -0.09 -16.12
C ASP A 210 3.88 0.21 -15.65
N LYS A 211 3.52 1.50 -15.63
CA LYS A 211 2.14 1.96 -15.35
C LYS A 211 1.07 1.34 -16.26
N ASN A 212 1.45 0.87 -17.45
CA ASN A 212 0.54 0.24 -18.41
C ASN A 212 0.15 -1.20 -18.03
N ALA A 213 0.85 -1.81 -17.07
CA ALA A 213 0.56 -3.15 -16.56
C ALA A 213 -0.64 -3.22 -15.59
N ASN A 214 -1.55 -2.23 -15.62
CA ASN A 214 -2.73 -2.13 -14.76
C ASN A 214 -2.42 -2.16 -13.26
N ILE A 215 -1.32 -1.56 -12.84
CA ILE A 215 -0.86 -1.52 -11.45
C ILE A 215 -1.07 -0.14 -10.80
N LEU A 216 -1.11 -0.13 -9.47
CA LEU A 216 -0.98 1.10 -8.70
C LEU A 216 0.49 1.54 -8.70
N MET A 217 0.76 2.83 -8.99
CA MET A 217 2.10 3.40 -8.84
C MET A 217 2.42 3.58 -7.36
N GLY A 218 3.10 2.58 -6.78
CA GLY A 218 3.33 2.47 -5.34
C GLY A 218 4.39 3.45 -4.83
N ILE A 219 4.13 4.15 -3.74
CA ILE A 219 5.11 5.05 -3.10
C ILE A 219 6.33 4.25 -2.60
N THR A 220 6.11 3.06 -2.04
CA THR A 220 7.22 2.17 -1.66
C THR A 220 7.97 1.65 -2.89
N ARG A 221 7.28 1.37 -3.99
CA ARG A 221 7.92 1.01 -5.27
C ARG A 221 8.86 2.13 -5.74
N GLU A 222 8.39 3.37 -5.79
CA GLU A 222 9.20 4.54 -6.19
C GLU A 222 10.38 4.77 -5.23
N THR A 223 10.15 4.56 -3.93
CA THR A 223 11.21 4.57 -2.93
C THR A 223 12.29 3.55 -3.26
N VAL A 224 11.92 2.30 -3.51
CA VAL A 224 12.87 1.22 -3.83
C VAL A 224 13.64 1.52 -5.13
N LEU A 225 12.99 2.05 -6.16
CA LEU A 225 13.66 2.48 -7.39
C LEU A 225 14.70 3.58 -7.12
N SER A 226 14.39 4.53 -6.23
CA SER A 226 15.35 5.56 -5.80
C SER A 226 16.55 4.94 -5.07
N LEU A 227 16.32 3.98 -4.16
CA LEU A 227 17.38 3.29 -3.43
C LEU A 227 18.29 2.47 -4.37
N ILE A 228 17.72 1.76 -5.34
CA ILE A 228 18.48 1.01 -6.35
C ILE A 228 19.41 1.96 -7.12
N LYS A 229 18.89 3.14 -7.52
CA LYS A 229 19.67 4.17 -8.20
C LYS A 229 20.79 4.73 -7.32
N ASP A 230 20.48 5.06 -6.06
CA ASP A 230 21.46 5.64 -5.10
C ASP A 230 22.58 4.65 -4.78
N LEU A 231 22.29 3.34 -4.83
CA LEU A 231 23.28 2.27 -4.69
C LEU A 231 24.09 2.00 -5.98
N GLY A 232 23.83 2.72 -7.08
CA GLY A 232 24.47 2.49 -8.36
C GLY A 232 24.12 1.18 -9.05
N MET A 233 22.99 0.56 -8.65
CA MET A 233 22.49 -0.68 -9.23
C MET A 233 21.63 -0.40 -10.46
N GLN A 234 21.49 -1.41 -11.32
CA GLN A 234 20.71 -1.29 -12.55
C GLN A 234 19.25 -1.74 -12.33
N TYR A 235 18.31 -1.05 -12.96
CA TYR A 235 16.92 -1.47 -13.03
C TYR A 235 16.31 -1.22 -14.41
N LYS A 236 15.25 -1.95 -14.71
CA LYS A 236 14.40 -1.78 -15.89
C LYS A 236 12.93 -1.70 -15.48
N ILE A 237 12.20 -0.78 -16.07
CA ILE A 237 10.75 -0.65 -15.95
C ILE A 237 10.15 -1.18 -17.24
N GLN A 238 9.54 -2.36 -17.18
CA GLN A 238 8.99 -3.07 -18.34
C GLN A 238 7.97 -4.09 -17.89
N ASP A 239 7.14 -4.56 -18.81
CA ASP A 239 6.26 -5.70 -18.54
C ASP A 239 7.10 -6.93 -18.20
N ILE A 240 6.58 -7.74 -17.27
CA ILE A 240 7.21 -8.98 -16.81
C ILE A 240 6.37 -10.14 -17.34
N SER A 241 6.96 -10.96 -18.21
CA SER A 241 6.35 -12.20 -18.69
C SER A 241 6.46 -13.32 -17.65
N LEU A 242 5.73 -14.41 -17.84
CA LEU A 242 5.91 -15.61 -17.01
C LEU A 242 7.31 -16.23 -17.20
N ASP A 243 7.89 -16.14 -18.41
CA ASP A 243 9.25 -16.62 -18.67
C ASP A 243 10.28 -15.77 -17.90
N ASP A 244 10.11 -14.45 -17.83
CA ASP A 244 10.95 -13.58 -17.00
C ASP A 244 10.81 -13.94 -15.53
N LEU A 245 9.58 -14.16 -15.06
CA LEU A 245 9.26 -14.53 -13.69
C LEU A 245 9.98 -15.82 -13.29
N TYR A 246 9.82 -16.89 -14.08
CA TYR A 246 10.41 -18.21 -13.74
C TYR A 246 11.91 -18.33 -14.02
N SER A 247 12.50 -17.37 -14.74
CA SER A 247 13.95 -17.31 -14.96
C SER A 247 14.67 -16.30 -14.04
N ALA A 248 13.95 -15.69 -13.11
CA ALA A 248 14.50 -14.72 -12.15
C ALA A 248 15.28 -15.42 -11.02
N ASP A 249 16.31 -14.74 -10.52
CA ASP A 249 17.13 -15.21 -9.38
C ASP A 249 16.44 -14.91 -8.05
N GLU A 250 15.76 -13.75 -7.94
CA GLU A 250 15.06 -13.29 -6.75
C GLU A 250 13.75 -12.62 -7.13
N ALA A 251 12.81 -12.60 -6.18
CA ALA A 251 11.56 -11.81 -6.29
C ALA A 251 11.18 -11.19 -4.95
N PHE A 252 10.44 -10.05 -4.99
CA PHE A 252 9.94 -9.41 -3.78
C PHE A 252 8.74 -8.51 -4.05
N PHE A 253 7.97 -8.27 -2.99
CA PHE A 253 6.89 -7.30 -2.96
C PHE A 253 7.31 -5.97 -2.33
N THR A 254 6.66 -4.88 -2.76
CA THR A 254 6.78 -3.57 -2.13
C THR A 254 5.41 -2.96 -1.84
N GLY A 255 5.25 -2.37 -0.65
CA GLY A 255 4.02 -1.68 -0.26
C GLY A 255 4.11 -1.10 1.14
N SER A 256 3.29 -0.11 1.50
CA SER A 256 3.36 0.49 2.83
C SER A 256 3.08 -0.51 3.96
N ALA A 257 2.16 -1.46 3.76
CA ALA A 257 1.85 -2.50 4.74
C ALA A 257 2.87 -3.65 4.73
N SER A 258 3.30 -4.07 3.53
CA SER A 258 4.25 -5.17 3.32
C SER A 258 5.72 -4.73 3.35
N GLU A 259 5.97 -3.41 3.29
CA GLU A 259 7.33 -2.83 3.25
C GLU A 259 8.11 -3.39 2.04
N VAL A 260 9.25 -4.01 2.26
CA VAL A 260 9.98 -4.82 1.27
C VAL A 260 9.92 -6.26 1.75
N THR A 261 9.10 -7.09 1.12
CA THR A 261 8.90 -8.50 1.51
C THR A 261 9.51 -9.42 0.47
N PRO A 262 10.57 -10.17 0.80
CA PRO A 262 11.14 -11.18 -0.10
C PRO A 262 10.12 -12.26 -0.45
N ILE A 263 10.23 -12.84 -1.64
CA ILE A 263 9.47 -14.00 -2.08
C ILE A 263 10.46 -15.12 -2.33
N ARG A 264 10.30 -16.24 -1.62
CA ARG A 264 11.17 -17.42 -1.77
C ARG A 264 10.63 -18.44 -2.76
N LYS A 265 9.30 -18.42 -2.98
CA LYS A 265 8.64 -19.45 -3.77
C LYS A 265 7.33 -18.93 -4.38
N ILE A 266 7.05 -19.28 -5.62
CA ILE A 266 5.75 -19.07 -6.31
C ILE A 266 5.24 -20.43 -6.77
N ASP A 267 4.07 -20.86 -6.29
CA ASP A 267 3.54 -22.20 -6.49
C ASP A 267 4.62 -23.25 -6.17
N ASP A 268 5.06 -24.05 -7.13
CA ASP A 268 6.14 -25.03 -6.96
C ASP A 268 7.54 -24.52 -7.36
N HIS A 269 7.63 -23.31 -7.92
CA HIS A 269 8.90 -22.71 -8.35
C HIS A 269 9.59 -21.98 -7.20
N GLU A 270 10.82 -22.38 -6.87
CA GLU A 270 11.67 -21.74 -5.86
C GLU A 270 12.66 -20.77 -6.53
N PHE A 271 12.85 -19.58 -5.92
CA PHE A 271 13.90 -18.64 -6.32
C PHE A 271 15.21 -18.98 -5.61
N GLY A 272 16.33 -18.97 -6.35
CA GLY A 272 17.65 -19.25 -5.81
C GLY A 272 17.71 -20.59 -5.06
N ASP A 273 18.04 -20.53 -3.77
CA ASP A 273 18.09 -21.69 -2.86
C ASP A 273 16.79 -21.89 -2.05
N GLY A 274 15.71 -21.22 -2.41
CA GLY A 274 14.43 -21.27 -1.69
C GLY A 274 14.39 -20.40 -0.43
N THR A 275 15.32 -19.45 -0.30
CA THR A 275 15.35 -18.46 0.79
C THR A 275 15.21 -17.03 0.25
N ALA A 276 15.21 -16.05 1.14
CA ALA A 276 15.19 -14.64 0.75
C ALA A 276 16.52 -14.24 0.07
N GLY A 277 16.43 -13.69 -1.15
CA GLY A 277 17.60 -13.34 -1.95
C GLY A 277 18.44 -12.21 -1.37
N GLU A 278 19.74 -12.22 -1.64
CA GLU A 278 20.73 -11.32 -1.05
C GLU A 278 20.49 -9.84 -1.43
N LEU A 279 20.22 -9.57 -2.72
CA LEU A 279 19.97 -8.21 -3.19
C LEU A 279 18.66 -7.66 -2.64
N THR A 280 17.63 -8.49 -2.52
CA THR A 280 16.37 -8.15 -1.88
C THR A 280 16.59 -7.77 -0.40
N LEU A 281 17.35 -8.59 0.35
CA LEU A 281 17.67 -8.31 1.75
C LEU A 281 18.49 -7.04 1.92
N LYS A 282 19.38 -6.73 0.99
CA LYS A 282 20.17 -5.49 0.99
C LYS A 282 19.25 -4.26 0.87
N ILE A 283 18.31 -4.27 -0.09
CA ILE A 283 17.30 -3.20 -0.25
C ILE A 283 16.40 -3.11 0.99
N GLN A 284 15.93 -4.26 1.49
CA GLN A 284 15.09 -4.33 2.68
C GLN A 284 15.79 -3.71 3.91
N SER A 285 17.04 -4.07 4.16
CA SER A 285 17.83 -3.53 5.28
C SER A 285 17.99 -2.01 5.18
N LEU A 286 18.34 -1.49 4.00
CA LEU A 286 18.46 -0.06 3.77
C LEU A 286 17.12 0.65 3.97
N TYR A 287 16.03 0.09 3.43
CA TYR A 287 14.68 0.62 3.63
C TYR A 287 14.33 0.73 5.13
N TYR A 288 14.60 -0.33 5.91
CA TYR A 288 14.34 -0.31 7.36
C TYR A 288 15.20 0.71 8.11
N ASP A 289 16.46 0.88 7.74
CA ASP A 289 17.29 1.91 8.35
C ASP A 289 16.78 3.33 8.07
N ILE A 290 16.26 3.57 6.85
CA ILE A 290 15.67 4.85 6.45
C ILE A 290 14.39 5.14 7.25
N VAL A 291 13.42 4.24 7.23
CA VAL A 291 12.13 4.47 7.90
C VAL A 291 12.26 4.57 9.42
N ARG A 292 13.34 4.03 9.99
CA ARG A 292 13.71 4.15 11.41
C ARG A 292 14.60 5.36 11.72
N GLY A 293 14.80 6.27 10.76
CA GLY A 293 15.54 7.53 10.95
C GLY A 293 17.04 7.36 11.20
N LYS A 294 17.63 6.24 10.76
CA LYS A 294 19.08 5.97 10.91
C LYS A 294 19.92 6.49 9.74
N LYS A 295 19.28 7.05 8.72
CA LYS A 295 19.89 7.54 7.49
C LYS A 295 19.57 9.01 7.30
N PRO A 296 20.41 9.93 7.79
CA PRO A 296 20.14 11.38 7.77
C PRO A 296 19.90 11.96 6.36
N GLU A 297 20.51 11.37 5.35
CA GLU A 297 20.38 11.77 3.94
C GLU A 297 18.95 11.61 3.39
N TYR A 298 18.11 10.79 4.04
CA TYR A 298 16.70 10.56 3.71
C TYR A 298 15.73 11.17 4.74
N ASP A 299 16.21 12.01 5.67
CA ASP A 299 15.38 12.58 6.73
C ASP A 299 14.19 13.39 6.21
N SER A 300 14.30 13.96 4.99
CA SER A 300 13.21 14.66 4.31
C SER A 300 12.02 13.75 3.93
N TRP A 301 12.18 12.43 3.99
CA TRP A 301 11.09 11.47 3.75
C TRP A 301 10.26 11.18 5.00
N LEU A 302 10.66 11.74 6.15
CA LEU A 302 10.07 11.51 7.45
C LEU A 302 9.37 12.78 7.96
N SER A 303 8.08 12.68 8.24
CA SER A 303 7.29 13.73 8.89
C SER A 303 7.21 13.42 10.39
N TYR A 304 7.99 14.14 11.20
CA TYR A 304 8.07 13.90 12.64
C TYR A 304 6.82 14.38 13.36
N VAL A 305 6.35 13.56 14.32
CA VAL A 305 5.28 13.92 15.25
C VAL A 305 5.91 14.73 16.38
N LYS A 306 5.36 15.93 16.60
CA LYS A 306 5.84 16.86 17.65
C LYS A 306 5.07 16.66 18.95
#